data_fc2b53993780ac49a4eea1825166bd5d
#
_entry.id   fc2b53993780ac49a4eea1825166bd5d
#
_cell.length_a   1.000
_cell.length_b   1.000
_cell.length_c   1.000
_cell.angle_alpha   90.00
_cell.angle_beta   90.00
_cell.angle_gamma   90.00
#
_symmetry.space_group_name_H-M   'P 1'
#
loop_
_entity.id
_entity.type
_entity.pdbx_description
1 polymer ?
#
loop_
_entity_poly.entity_id
_entity_poly.type
_entity_poly.pdbx_seq_one_letter_code
_entity_poly.pdbx_strand_id
1 'polypeptide(L)'
;MIGSLFRFVQNELQANVSHFLRCVKGLAVLCAALEMVLIEAPMPLKAPAVDPATLKPRTSSGYPEPFRSRVLPREKRSLGDALGLTKIGVNITTLPPGKESSMRHFHTREDELVFVLEGEVVLRTDEGEQLLTAGTCAGFPAGSRDAHQLVNRSDRSARYLEISNRDPEDAVEYPDVDLAYRKTPDAKAVFTRKDGTPHQ
;
A
#
# COMPACT_ATOMS: atom_id res chain seq x y z
N MET A 1 -27.98 -3.03 22.87
CA MET A 1 -28.80 -1.80 22.91
C MET A 1 -28.71 -0.91 21.66
N ILE A 2 -27.59 -0.86 20.97
CA ILE A 2 -27.41 -0.01 19.75
C ILE A 2 -28.20 -0.53 18.53
N GLY A 3 -28.35 -1.84 18.36
CA GLY A 3 -29.04 -2.44 17.22
C GLY A 3 -30.58 -2.26 17.21
N SER A 4 -31.17 -2.06 18.39
CA SER A 4 -32.63 -1.85 18.49
C SER A 4 -33.01 -0.39 18.17
N LEU A 5 -32.13 0.55 18.51
CA LEU A 5 -32.31 1.96 18.20
C LEU A 5 -32.21 2.22 16.69
N PHE A 6 -31.29 1.52 16.01
CA PHE A 6 -31.10 1.66 14.55
C PHE A 6 -32.33 1.15 13.77
N ARG A 7 -32.93 0.04 14.18
CA ARG A 7 -34.16 -0.48 13.58
C ARG A 7 -35.37 0.42 13.84
N PHE A 8 -35.43 1.05 15.00
CA PHE A 8 -36.51 2.00 15.32
C PHE A 8 -36.45 3.24 14.43
N VAL A 9 -35.25 3.82 14.25
CA VAL A 9 -35.04 5.00 13.38
C VAL A 9 -35.34 4.66 11.91
N GLN A 10 -34.95 3.48 11.43
CA GLN A 10 -35.26 3.03 10.06
C GLN A 10 -36.76 2.89 9.82
N ASN A 11 -37.50 2.31 10.78
CA ASN A 11 -38.95 2.12 10.65
C ASN A 11 -39.71 3.47 10.67
N GLU A 12 -39.27 4.42 11.49
CA GLU A 12 -39.85 5.76 11.55
C GLU A 12 -39.60 6.58 10.25
N LEU A 13 -38.38 6.47 9.68
CA LEU A 13 -38.07 7.10 8.40
C LEU A 13 -38.91 6.51 7.25
N GLN A 14 -39.08 5.18 7.23
CA GLN A 14 -39.83 4.49 6.18
C GLN A 14 -41.33 4.81 6.26
N ALA A 15 -41.88 4.96 7.47
CA ALA A 15 -43.27 5.36 7.68
C ALA A 15 -43.51 6.81 7.23
N ASN A 16 -42.60 7.72 7.53
CA ASN A 16 -42.70 9.14 7.14
C ASN A 16 -42.56 9.35 5.63
N VAL A 17 -41.67 8.62 4.95
CA VAL A 17 -41.50 8.65 3.49
C VAL A 17 -42.77 8.12 2.80
N SER A 18 -43.36 7.03 3.30
CA SER A 18 -44.60 6.47 2.75
C SER A 18 -45.81 7.42 2.93
N HIS A 19 -45.84 8.20 4.02
CA HIS A 19 -46.89 9.17 4.24
C HIS A 19 -46.73 10.39 3.34
N PHE A 20 -45.50 10.89 3.12
CA PHE A 20 -45.19 11.98 2.22
C PHE A 20 -45.54 11.66 0.75
N LEU A 21 -45.27 10.45 0.30
CA LEU A 21 -45.59 10.00 -1.07
C LEU A 21 -47.09 9.86 -1.33
N ARG A 22 -47.97 9.71 -0.31
CA ARG A 22 -49.43 9.69 -0.46
C ARG A 22 -50.02 11.06 -0.60
N CYS A 23 -49.38 12.12 -0.15
CA CYS A 23 -49.85 13.49 -0.23
C CYS A 23 -49.58 14.20 -1.56
N VAL A 24 -48.70 13.69 -2.40
CA VAL A 24 -48.33 14.32 -3.68
C VAL A 24 -48.92 13.55 -4.86
N LYS A 25 -50.27 13.58 -5.00
CA LYS A 25 -50.96 13.17 -6.22
C LYS A 25 -50.78 14.29 -7.27
N GLY A 26 -49.74 14.23 -8.08
CA GLY A 26 -49.60 15.15 -9.19
C GLY A 26 -48.23 15.29 -9.85
N LEU A 27 -47.20 14.63 -9.39
CA LEU A 27 -45.86 14.74 -9.99
C LEU A 27 -45.28 13.38 -10.35
N ALA A 28 -45.88 12.73 -11.33
CA ALA A 28 -45.45 11.42 -11.82
C ALA A 28 -44.12 11.41 -12.60
N VAL A 29 -43.40 12.52 -12.73
CA VAL A 29 -42.19 12.66 -13.53
C VAL A 29 -40.93 12.83 -12.67
N LEU A 30 -41.05 13.04 -11.35
CA LEU A 30 -39.89 13.18 -10.45
C LEU A 30 -39.62 11.95 -9.59
N CYS A 31 -40.43 10.89 -9.69
CA CYS A 31 -40.22 9.64 -8.92
C CYS A 31 -39.17 8.70 -9.47
N ALA A 32 -38.66 8.92 -10.67
CA ALA A 32 -37.59 8.09 -11.24
C ALA A 32 -36.16 8.47 -10.79
N ALA A 33 -36.02 9.56 -10.03
CA ALA A 33 -34.69 10.06 -9.61
C ALA A 33 -34.40 9.90 -8.12
N LEU A 34 -35.26 9.30 -7.33
CA LEU A 34 -35.04 9.09 -5.89
C LEU A 34 -35.25 7.63 -5.47
N GLU A 35 -34.80 6.67 -6.28
CA GLU A 35 -34.31 5.43 -5.73
C GLU A 35 -32.96 5.76 -5.08
N MET A 36 -33.02 6.27 -3.86
CA MET A 36 -31.89 6.12 -2.94
C MET A 36 -31.69 4.61 -2.82
N VAL A 37 -30.80 4.07 -3.64
CA VAL A 37 -30.20 2.78 -3.39
C VAL A 37 -29.65 2.90 -1.97
N LEU A 38 -30.30 2.32 -1.00
CA LEU A 38 -29.74 2.05 0.31
C LEU A 38 -28.55 1.13 0.01
N ILE A 39 -27.38 1.75 -0.19
CA ILE A 39 -26.13 0.99 -0.22
C ILE A 39 -26.02 0.43 1.19
N GLU A 40 -26.45 -0.80 1.37
CA GLU A 40 -26.17 -1.52 2.61
C GLU A 40 -24.69 -1.39 2.87
N ALA A 41 -24.33 -0.95 4.07
CA ALA A 41 -22.92 -0.91 4.46
C ALA A 41 -22.32 -2.31 4.21
N PRO A 42 -21.21 -2.39 3.50
CA PRO A 42 -20.63 -3.68 3.18
C PRO A 42 -20.43 -4.49 4.46
N MET A 43 -20.89 -5.73 4.44
CA MET A 43 -20.70 -6.66 5.56
C MET A 43 -19.21 -6.72 5.93
N PRO A 44 -18.87 -6.68 7.23
CA PRO A 44 -17.47 -6.75 7.63
C PRO A 44 -16.82 -8.03 7.11
N LEU A 45 -15.67 -7.88 6.50
CA LEU A 45 -14.89 -9.00 5.98
C LEU A 45 -14.50 -9.96 7.11
N LYS A 46 -14.49 -11.26 6.80
CA LYS A 46 -14.06 -12.32 7.71
C LYS A 46 -12.90 -13.07 7.08
N ALA A 47 -12.04 -13.65 7.94
CA ALA A 47 -10.95 -14.49 7.48
C ALA A 47 -11.43 -15.54 6.45
N PRO A 48 -10.67 -15.82 5.37
CA PRO A 48 -9.33 -15.32 5.07
C PRO A 48 -9.27 -13.94 4.39
N ALA A 49 -10.36 -13.19 4.27
CA ALA A 49 -10.37 -11.86 3.67
C ALA A 49 -10.01 -10.78 4.70
N VAL A 50 -9.32 -9.73 4.27
CA VAL A 50 -8.97 -8.58 5.08
C VAL A 50 -9.17 -7.29 4.28
N ASP A 51 -9.71 -6.26 4.92
CA ASP A 51 -9.68 -4.90 4.37
C ASP A 51 -8.33 -4.26 4.72
N PRO A 52 -7.50 -3.92 3.73
CA PRO A 52 -6.20 -3.28 3.97
C PRO A 52 -6.28 -1.98 4.77
N ALA A 53 -7.40 -1.26 4.70
CA ALA A 53 -7.59 -0.01 5.43
C ALA A 53 -7.63 -0.22 6.95
N THR A 54 -8.04 -1.42 7.40
CA THR A 54 -8.10 -1.77 8.83
C THR A 54 -6.75 -2.15 9.43
N LEU A 55 -5.74 -2.41 8.59
CA LEU A 55 -4.42 -2.79 9.05
C LEU A 55 -3.65 -1.56 9.52
N LYS A 56 -3.01 -1.67 10.69
CA LYS A 56 -2.13 -0.60 11.19
C LYS A 56 -0.92 -0.44 10.26
N PRO A 57 -0.67 0.75 9.71
CA PRO A 57 0.50 0.97 8.87
C PRO A 57 1.78 0.99 9.71
N ARG A 58 2.86 0.47 9.15
CA ARG A 58 4.21 0.70 9.63
C ARG A 58 4.71 2.04 9.05
N THR A 59 5.04 2.98 9.93
CA THR A 59 5.53 4.33 9.58
C THR A 59 7.00 4.52 9.93
N SER A 60 7.70 3.42 10.29
CA SER A 60 9.14 3.42 10.59
C SER A 60 9.94 2.82 9.44
N SER A 61 11.25 3.09 9.46
CA SER A 61 12.23 2.51 8.54
C SER A 61 13.45 2.02 9.32
N GLY A 62 14.02 0.89 8.89
CA GLY A 62 15.30 0.38 9.42
C GLY A 62 16.53 1.09 8.85
N TYR A 63 16.38 1.93 7.83
CA TYR A 63 17.50 2.68 7.29
C TYR A 63 18.17 3.56 8.36
N PRO A 64 19.51 3.64 8.40
CA PRO A 64 20.22 4.64 9.18
C PRO A 64 20.06 6.04 8.54
N GLU A 65 20.38 7.10 9.28
CA GLU A 65 20.52 8.43 8.67
C GLU A 65 21.78 8.49 7.80
N PRO A 66 21.78 9.26 6.69
CA PRO A 66 20.70 10.18 6.25
C PRO A 66 19.62 9.49 5.39
N PHE A 67 19.68 8.19 5.16
CA PHE A 67 18.79 7.47 4.23
C PHE A 67 17.34 7.40 4.74
N ARG A 68 17.16 7.34 6.07
CA ARG A 68 15.84 7.28 6.70
C ARG A 68 14.97 8.50 6.36
N SER A 69 15.54 9.68 6.42
CA SER A 69 14.82 10.93 6.12
C SER A 69 14.36 11.04 4.66
N ARG A 70 15.04 10.35 3.74
CA ARG A 70 14.67 10.31 2.31
C ARG A 70 13.40 9.49 2.07
N VAL A 71 13.20 8.42 2.84
CA VAL A 71 12.06 7.51 2.65
C VAL A 71 10.87 7.84 3.56
N LEU A 72 11.08 8.51 4.67
CA LEU A 72 10.00 8.86 5.60
C LEU A 72 9.49 10.30 5.40
N PRO A 73 8.20 10.54 5.67
CA PRO A 73 7.18 9.59 6.11
C PRO A 73 6.64 8.76 4.93
N ARG A 74 6.69 7.45 5.02
CA ARG A 74 5.94 6.55 4.15
C ARG A 74 5.20 5.54 5.02
N GLU A 75 4.11 5.00 4.50
CA GLU A 75 3.33 3.99 5.20
C GLU A 75 3.38 2.68 4.44
N LYS A 76 3.60 1.57 5.16
CA LYS A 76 3.50 0.21 4.61
C LYS A 76 2.49 -0.61 5.40
N ARG A 77 1.52 -1.20 4.73
CA ARG A 77 0.60 -2.18 5.30
C ARG A 77 0.97 -3.57 4.78
N SER A 78 1.38 -4.45 5.68
CA SER A 78 1.82 -5.82 5.34
C SER A 78 0.60 -6.73 5.20
N LEU A 79 0.14 -6.94 3.97
CA LEU A 79 -0.97 -7.84 3.67
C LEU A 79 -0.54 -9.29 3.82
N GLY A 80 0.68 -9.62 3.37
CA GLY A 80 1.20 -10.98 3.46
C GLY A 80 1.23 -11.48 4.90
N ASP A 81 1.73 -10.66 5.85
CA ASP A 81 1.78 -11.04 7.26
C ASP A 81 0.38 -11.12 7.86
N ALA A 82 -0.50 -10.16 7.55
CA ALA A 82 -1.87 -10.15 8.05
C ALA A 82 -2.68 -11.38 7.60
N LEU A 83 -2.35 -11.95 6.45
CA LEU A 83 -2.98 -13.15 5.88
C LEU A 83 -2.20 -14.44 6.18
N GLY A 84 -1.10 -14.39 6.95
CA GLY A 84 -0.30 -15.55 7.30
C GLY A 84 0.52 -16.15 6.14
N LEU A 85 0.80 -15.37 5.09
CA LEU A 85 1.58 -15.84 3.94
C LEU A 85 3.08 -15.86 4.30
N THR A 86 3.69 -17.03 4.18
CA THR A 86 5.09 -17.25 4.58
C THR A 86 6.08 -17.24 3.41
N LYS A 87 5.62 -17.51 2.19
CA LYS A 87 6.48 -17.65 1.01
C LYS A 87 6.59 -16.37 0.18
N ILE A 88 5.63 -15.49 0.31
CA ILE A 88 5.60 -14.20 -0.40
C ILE A 88 5.40 -13.04 0.58
N GLY A 89 6.07 -11.93 0.32
CA GLY A 89 5.81 -10.64 0.91
C GLY A 89 4.81 -9.88 0.05
N VAL A 90 3.76 -9.32 0.64
CA VAL A 90 2.82 -8.46 -0.06
C VAL A 90 2.55 -7.25 0.80
N ASN A 91 2.86 -6.06 0.30
CA ASN A 91 2.63 -4.81 1.01
C ASN A 91 1.87 -3.82 0.14
N ILE A 92 1.03 -3.00 0.76
CA ILE A 92 0.59 -1.73 0.16
C ILE A 92 1.45 -0.63 0.76
N THR A 93 2.13 0.11 -0.11
CA THR A 93 2.93 1.27 0.28
C THR A 93 2.24 2.55 -0.18
N THR A 94 2.12 3.52 0.75
CA THR A 94 1.73 4.90 0.45
C THR A 94 3.00 5.76 0.51
N LEU A 95 3.33 6.39 -0.61
CA LEU A 95 4.52 7.22 -0.78
C LEU A 95 4.13 8.69 -0.96
N PRO A 96 4.38 9.54 0.04
CA PRO A 96 4.07 10.97 -0.05
C PRO A 96 4.89 11.70 -1.12
N PRO A 97 4.48 12.92 -1.51
CA PRO A 97 5.23 13.79 -2.40
C PRO A 97 6.70 13.99 -1.96
N GLY A 98 7.62 13.97 -2.91
CA GLY A 98 9.05 14.17 -2.69
C GLY A 98 9.77 13.02 -1.99
N LYS A 99 9.12 11.88 -1.75
CA LYS A 99 9.73 10.74 -1.04
C LYS A 99 10.11 9.61 -1.99
N GLU A 100 11.06 8.81 -1.51
CA GLU A 100 11.63 7.66 -2.21
C GLU A 100 11.13 6.36 -1.56
N SER A 101 10.93 5.32 -2.36
CA SER A 101 10.55 3.99 -1.86
C SER A 101 11.66 3.36 -1.01
N SER A 102 12.88 3.55 -1.45
CA SER A 102 14.12 3.00 -0.91
C SER A 102 15.30 3.80 -1.48
N MET A 103 16.52 3.48 -1.09
CA MET A 103 17.70 3.80 -1.92
C MET A 103 17.67 2.89 -3.15
N ARG A 104 18.20 3.33 -4.29
CA ARG A 104 18.28 2.50 -5.49
C ARG A 104 19.06 1.24 -5.19
N HIS A 105 18.47 0.06 -5.49
CA HIS A 105 18.96 -1.24 -5.03
C HIS A 105 18.54 -2.37 -5.96
N PHE A 106 19.18 -3.52 -5.78
CA PHE A 106 18.74 -4.78 -6.34
C PHE A 106 18.86 -5.91 -5.31
N HIS A 107 18.02 -6.92 -5.47
CA HIS A 107 18.00 -8.12 -4.64
C HIS A 107 18.84 -9.23 -5.27
N THR A 108 19.53 -10.02 -4.46
CA THR A 108 20.33 -11.13 -4.95
C THR A 108 19.51 -12.38 -5.21
N ARG A 109 18.42 -12.60 -4.45
CA ARG A 109 17.60 -13.83 -4.48
C ARG A 109 16.10 -13.61 -4.47
N GLU A 110 15.64 -12.38 -4.20
CA GLU A 110 14.21 -12.08 -4.21
C GLU A 110 13.84 -11.41 -5.54
N ASP A 111 12.87 -12.01 -6.25
CA ASP A 111 12.14 -11.29 -7.29
C ASP A 111 11.26 -10.25 -6.64
N GLU A 112 11.15 -9.07 -7.25
CA GLU A 112 10.23 -8.04 -6.79
C GLU A 112 9.34 -7.58 -7.94
N LEU A 113 8.07 -7.32 -7.63
CA LEU A 113 7.09 -6.69 -8.52
C LEU A 113 6.43 -5.53 -7.79
N VAL A 114 6.33 -4.41 -8.49
CA VAL A 114 5.49 -3.29 -8.06
C VAL A 114 4.34 -3.09 -9.03
N PHE A 115 3.15 -2.76 -8.48
CA PHE A 115 1.96 -2.44 -9.27
C PHE A 115 1.34 -1.16 -8.69
N VAL A 116 1.26 -0.10 -9.52
CA VAL A 116 0.72 1.18 -9.08
C VAL A 116 -0.80 1.11 -9.00
N LEU A 117 -1.35 1.38 -7.80
CA LEU A 117 -2.78 1.37 -7.52
C LEU A 117 -3.40 2.77 -7.73
N GLU A 118 -2.70 3.80 -7.24
CA GLU A 118 -3.19 5.19 -7.25
C GLU A 118 -2.02 6.16 -7.43
N GLY A 119 -2.27 7.26 -8.13
CA GLY A 119 -1.26 8.28 -8.38
C GLY A 119 -0.22 7.85 -9.39
N GLU A 120 1.00 8.35 -9.23
CA GLU A 120 2.12 8.10 -10.12
C GLU A 120 3.44 8.13 -9.38
N VAL A 121 4.43 7.39 -9.87
CA VAL A 121 5.80 7.37 -9.38
C VAL A 121 6.78 7.30 -10.53
N VAL A 122 7.95 7.88 -10.36
CA VAL A 122 9.07 7.74 -11.29
C VAL A 122 9.87 6.50 -10.89
N LEU A 123 9.93 5.51 -11.76
CA LEU A 123 10.86 4.39 -11.67
C LEU A 123 12.23 4.86 -12.17
N ARG A 124 13.27 4.63 -11.39
CA ARG A 124 14.67 4.86 -11.75
C ARG A 124 15.39 3.53 -11.81
N THR A 125 16.05 3.25 -12.94
CA THR A 125 16.89 2.07 -13.17
C THR A 125 18.24 2.50 -13.78
N ASP A 126 19.08 1.57 -14.14
CA ASP A 126 20.33 1.85 -14.88
C ASP A 126 20.04 2.35 -16.30
N GLU A 127 18.92 1.93 -16.89
CA GLU A 127 18.47 2.35 -18.22
C GLU A 127 17.85 3.77 -18.24
N GLY A 128 17.65 4.39 -17.06
CA GLY A 128 17.08 5.73 -16.93
C GLY A 128 15.81 5.80 -16.10
N GLU A 129 14.93 6.71 -16.44
CA GLU A 129 13.72 7.00 -15.68
C GLU A 129 12.46 6.78 -16.53
N GLN A 130 11.44 6.21 -15.89
CA GLN A 130 10.12 5.97 -16.50
C GLN A 130 9.01 6.40 -15.53
N LEU A 131 7.95 7.03 -16.05
CA LEU A 131 6.78 7.35 -15.28
C LEU A 131 5.85 6.13 -15.22
N LEU A 132 5.57 5.63 -14.03
CA LEU A 132 4.56 4.61 -13.76
C LEU A 132 3.31 5.28 -13.20
N THR A 133 2.18 5.06 -13.87
CA THR A 133 0.87 5.56 -13.45
C THR A 133 -0.02 4.43 -12.94
N ALA A 134 -1.15 4.75 -12.32
CA ALA A 134 -2.11 3.75 -11.87
C ALA A 134 -2.45 2.74 -12.98
N GLY A 135 -2.42 1.44 -12.66
CA GLY A 135 -2.62 0.33 -13.57
C GLY A 135 -1.35 -0.19 -14.26
N THR A 136 -0.19 0.46 -14.07
CA THR A 136 1.10 -0.04 -14.60
C THR A 136 1.88 -0.82 -13.56
N CYS A 137 2.80 -1.67 -14.02
CA CYS A 137 3.66 -2.45 -13.15
C CYS A 137 5.10 -2.50 -13.65
N ALA A 138 6.02 -2.85 -12.77
CA ALA A 138 7.40 -3.17 -13.08
C ALA A 138 7.85 -4.40 -12.28
N GLY A 139 8.72 -5.22 -12.87
CA GLY A 139 9.28 -6.42 -12.24
C GLY A 139 10.79 -6.37 -12.23
N PHE A 140 11.39 -6.87 -11.15
CA PHE A 140 12.82 -6.85 -10.90
C PHE A 140 13.28 -8.27 -10.57
N PRO A 141 13.84 -9.01 -11.53
CA PRO A 141 14.30 -10.37 -11.31
C PRO A 141 15.46 -10.45 -10.32
N ALA A 142 15.44 -11.47 -9.50
CA ALA A 142 16.52 -11.81 -8.57
C ALA A 142 17.88 -11.89 -9.29
N GLY A 143 18.91 -11.32 -8.68
CA GLY A 143 20.25 -11.32 -9.24
C GLY A 143 20.47 -10.40 -10.43
N SER A 144 19.44 -9.73 -10.94
CA SER A 144 19.61 -8.64 -11.87
C SER A 144 20.36 -7.51 -11.19
N ARG A 145 21.43 -7.00 -11.82
CA ARG A 145 22.19 -5.88 -11.27
C ARG A 145 21.60 -4.53 -11.67
N ASP A 146 20.54 -4.49 -12.46
CA ASP A 146 19.78 -3.28 -12.77
C ASP A 146 19.06 -2.81 -11.51
N ALA A 147 19.69 -1.91 -10.77
CA ALA A 147 19.15 -1.42 -9.51
C ALA A 147 17.97 -0.49 -9.76
N HIS A 148 16.96 -0.59 -8.90
CA HIS A 148 15.72 0.16 -9.05
C HIS A 148 15.35 0.98 -7.81
N GLN A 149 14.53 1.99 -8.01
CA GLN A 149 13.98 2.88 -6.99
C GLN A 149 12.71 3.53 -7.52
N LEU A 150 11.71 3.71 -6.68
CA LEU A 150 10.56 4.56 -6.99
C LEU A 150 10.69 5.91 -6.28
N VAL A 151 10.36 6.97 -6.99
CA VAL A 151 10.38 8.35 -6.45
C VAL A 151 9.03 9.00 -6.75
N ASN A 152 8.36 9.52 -5.74
CA ASN A 152 7.15 10.30 -5.96
C ASN A 152 7.52 11.78 -6.20
N ARG A 153 7.49 12.22 -7.45
CA ARG A 153 7.74 13.62 -7.85
C ARG A 153 6.46 14.41 -8.07
N SER A 154 5.30 13.78 -7.88
CA SER A 154 4.01 14.45 -8.00
C SER A 154 3.68 15.26 -6.73
N ASP A 155 2.59 15.99 -6.79
CA ASP A 155 2.05 16.79 -5.67
C ASP A 155 1.09 16.00 -4.77
N ARG A 156 0.85 14.71 -5.08
CA ARG A 156 -0.07 13.83 -4.36
C ARG A 156 0.62 12.54 -3.94
N SER A 157 0.09 11.90 -2.89
CA SER A 157 0.56 10.57 -2.49
C SER A 157 0.27 9.54 -3.58
N ALA A 158 1.23 8.67 -3.83
CA ALA A 158 1.04 7.49 -4.66
C ALA A 158 0.86 6.24 -3.78
N ARG A 159 0.08 5.27 -4.27
CA ARG A 159 -0.09 3.96 -3.62
C ARG A 159 0.25 2.86 -4.59
N TYR A 160 1.00 1.88 -4.14
CA TYR A 160 1.40 0.73 -4.95
C TYR A 160 1.51 -0.53 -4.12
N LEU A 161 1.34 -1.68 -4.77
CA LEU A 161 1.69 -2.99 -4.24
C LEU A 161 3.19 -3.23 -4.43
N GLU A 162 3.82 -3.79 -3.41
CA GLU A 162 5.12 -4.44 -3.47
C GLU A 162 4.91 -5.92 -3.21
N ILE A 163 5.36 -6.77 -4.11
CA ILE A 163 5.23 -8.22 -4.01
C ILE A 163 6.60 -8.82 -4.24
N SER A 164 7.07 -9.66 -3.32
CA SER A 164 8.33 -10.38 -3.46
C SER A 164 8.21 -11.80 -2.91
N ASN A 165 9.05 -12.72 -3.36
CA ASN A 165 9.27 -13.95 -2.61
C ASN A 165 10.05 -13.62 -1.33
N ARG A 166 10.08 -14.57 -0.40
CA ARG A 166 10.82 -14.43 0.86
C ARG A 166 11.97 -15.46 0.86
N ASP A 167 13.16 -14.99 0.55
CA ASP A 167 14.38 -15.82 0.64
C ASP A 167 15.18 -15.41 1.90
N PRO A 168 15.46 -16.34 2.83
CA PRO A 168 16.22 -16.02 4.04
C PRO A 168 17.69 -15.66 3.75
N GLU A 169 18.23 -16.04 2.61
CA GLU A 169 19.60 -15.75 2.21
C GLU A 169 19.69 -14.54 1.26
N ASP A 170 18.58 -13.85 1.03
CA ASP A 170 18.61 -12.66 0.19
C ASP A 170 19.47 -11.55 0.81
N ALA A 171 20.18 -10.86 -0.06
CA ALA A 171 20.96 -9.68 0.24
C ALA A 171 20.58 -8.55 -0.70
N VAL A 172 20.63 -7.32 -0.19
CA VAL A 172 20.33 -6.12 -0.97
C VAL A 172 21.60 -5.32 -1.17
N GLU A 173 21.90 -4.99 -2.42
CA GLU A 173 23.01 -4.16 -2.83
C GLU A 173 22.53 -2.77 -3.25
N TYR A 174 23.28 -1.75 -2.82
CA TYR A 174 22.98 -0.33 -3.07
C TYR A 174 24.14 0.30 -3.88
N PRO A 175 24.06 0.36 -5.23
CA PRO A 175 25.20 0.82 -6.03
C PRO A 175 25.60 2.25 -5.76
N ASP A 176 24.65 3.15 -5.50
CA ASP A 176 24.84 4.61 -5.44
C ASP A 176 25.30 5.12 -4.07
N VAL A 177 25.22 4.31 -3.03
CA VAL A 177 25.48 4.74 -1.66
C VAL A 177 26.31 3.70 -0.90
N ASP A 178 27.00 4.14 0.14
CA ASP A 178 27.76 3.27 1.03
C ASP A 178 26.83 2.61 2.04
N LEU A 179 26.03 1.66 1.54
CA LEU A 179 25.05 0.91 2.29
C LEU A 179 25.05 -0.54 1.82
N ALA A 180 24.93 -1.47 2.74
CA ALA A 180 24.68 -2.87 2.52
C ALA A 180 23.62 -3.38 3.48
N TYR A 181 22.77 -4.31 3.02
CA TYR A 181 21.77 -4.97 3.83
C TYR A 181 21.97 -6.47 3.78
N ARG A 182 21.92 -7.08 4.94
CA ARG A 182 22.00 -8.54 5.09
C ARG A 182 20.97 -8.99 6.11
N LYS A 183 20.46 -10.18 5.93
CA LYS A 183 19.69 -10.89 6.96
C LYS A 183 20.65 -11.68 7.83
N THR A 184 20.53 -11.55 9.14
CA THR A 184 21.26 -12.40 10.10
C THR A 184 20.59 -13.77 10.19
N PRO A 185 21.26 -14.81 10.75
CA PRO A 185 20.66 -16.15 10.92
C PRO A 185 19.35 -16.16 11.72
N ASP A 186 19.15 -15.19 12.61
CA ASP A 186 17.91 -14.96 13.35
C ASP A 186 16.91 -14.05 12.60
N ALA A 187 17.08 -13.88 11.28
CA ALA A 187 16.23 -13.13 10.35
C ALA A 187 16.09 -11.64 10.68
N LYS A 188 17.02 -11.05 11.42
CA LYS A 188 17.02 -9.60 11.63
C LYS A 188 17.70 -8.89 10.46
N ALA A 189 17.11 -7.75 10.10
CA ALA A 189 17.68 -6.83 9.12
C ALA A 189 18.84 -6.05 9.72
N VAL A 190 20.03 -6.12 9.11
CA VAL A 190 21.18 -5.34 9.53
C VAL A 190 21.66 -4.48 8.37
N PHE A 191 21.78 -3.17 8.63
CA PHE A 191 22.37 -2.21 7.71
C PHE A 191 23.78 -1.88 8.14
N THR A 192 24.73 -2.00 7.22
CA THR A 192 26.13 -1.66 7.40
C THR A 192 26.62 -0.80 6.25
N ARG A 193 27.82 -0.25 6.37
CA ARG A 193 28.57 0.22 5.23
C ARG A 193 29.02 -0.97 4.36
N LYS A 194 29.47 -0.73 3.15
CA LYS A 194 29.95 -1.77 2.23
C LYS A 194 31.19 -2.52 2.77
N ASP A 195 31.97 -1.86 3.62
CA ASP A 195 33.10 -2.47 4.32
C ASP A 195 32.70 -3.30 5.55
N GLY A 196 31.41 -3.39 5.87
CA GLY A 196 30.87 -4.13 7.00
C GLY A 196 30.80 -3.34 8.32
N THR A 197 31.29 -2.11 8.37
CA THR A 197 31.20 -1.27 9.58
C THR A 197 29.79 -0.76 9.81
N PRO A 198 29.33 -0.60 11.08
CA PRO A 198 28.02 -0.03 11.39
C PRO A 198 27.88 1.41 10.90
N HIS A 199 26.70 1.79 10.47
CA HIS A 199 26.31 3.20 10.39
C HIS A 199 26.11 3.75 11.81
N GLN A 200 26.62 4.96 12.06
CA GLN A 200 26.40 5.67 13.32
C GLN A 200 25.01 6.28 13.40
#